data_12da32d8054773ad82dd3d17b035c41e
#
_entry.id   12da32d8054773ad82dd3d17b035c41e
#
_cell.length_a   1.000
_cell.length_b   1.000
_cell.length_c   1.000
_cell.angle_alpha   90.00
_cell.angle_beta   90.00
_cell.angle_gamma   90.00
#
_symmetry.space_group_name_H-M   'P 1'
#
loop_
_entity.id
_entity.type
_entity.pdbx_description
1 polymer ?
#
loop_
_entity_poly.entity_id
_entity_poly.type
_entity_poly.pdbx_seq_one_letter_code
_entity_poly.pdbx_strand_id
1 'polypeptide(L)'
;MDTDTYALADFRYYRERALDDGVPTILGRSLTEIDQPSNTDTYRMPVNSEGGTFMATSDGYCFTGSGQLYWMSFDQGAPDDAIMSTLTMEELQTHPLAEEVRAVWNQYMGCKDTIITHSITDDGTLHLDMYFKVVSDDTVVVGEYVAPFEGEAEVNKARMDETAAFLASYQKEDGTGFNVKRLIMPGHRSSNAGPTPFTYANSTIINGLN
;
A
#
# COMPACT_ATOMS: atom_id res chain seq x y z
N MET A 1 -10.38 21.03 6.92
CA MET A 1 -11.20 20.14 7.78
C MET A 1 -11.23 20.75 9.17
N ASP A 2 -12.39 20.74 9.79
CA ASP A 2 -12.51 21.07 11.21
C ASP A 2 -11.70 20.04 12.02
N THR A 3 -10.95 20.50 13.00
CA THR A 3 -10.10 19.63 13.84
C THR A 3 -10.91 18.70 14.73
N ASP A 4 -12.22 18.85 14.78
CA ASP A 4 -13.13 18.07 15.63
C ASP A 4 -13.91 16.99 14.88
N THR A 5 -13.69 16.86 13.57
CA THR A 5 -14.38 15.89 12.73
C THR A 5 -13.37 14.93 12.09
N TYR A 6 -13.62 13.64 12.21
CA TYR A 6 -12.89 12.59 11.49
C TYR A 6 -13.70 12.14 10.28
N ALA A 7 -13.04 12.04 9.13
CA ALA A 7 -13.56 11.29 8.00
C ALA A 7 -13.06 9.86 8.11
N LEU A 8 -13.96 8.90 8.07
CA LEU A 8 -13.64 7.48 8.08
C LEU A 8 -13.92 6.91 6.69
N ALA A 9 -12.89 6.34 6.09
CA ALA A 9 -13.02 5.47 4.94
C ALA A 9 -13.19 4.05 5.46
N ASP A 10 -14.39 3.52 5.34
CA ASP A 10 -14.67 2.16 5.75
C ASP A 10 -14.40 1.22 4.57
N PHE A 11 -13.22 0.65 4.58
CA PHE A 11 -12.78 -0.29 3.56
C PHE A 11 -13.40 -1.68 3.76
N ARG A 12 -13.31 -2.51 2.74
CA ARG A 12 -13.71 -3.89 2.81
C ARG A 12 -12.80 -4.68 3.76
N TYR A 13 -13.40 -5.18 4.85
CA TYR A 13 -12.70 -5.88 5.90
C TYR A 13 -13.42 -7.16 6.32
N TYR A 14 -12.70 -8.04 7.00
CA TYR A 14 -13.32 -9.13 7.76
C TYR A 14 -14.25 -8.52 8.82
N ARG A 15 -15.44 -9.11 9.00
CA ARG A 15 -16.46 -8.63 9.93
C ARG A 15 -15.93 -8.37 11.35
N GLU A 16 -14.96 -9.17 11.79
CA GLU A 16 -14.36 -9.08 13.12
C GLU A 16 -13.53 -7.80 13.33
N ARG A 17 -13.18 -7.12 12.25
CA ARG A 17 -12.38 -5.87 12.28
C ARG A 17 -13.19 -4.62 11.94
N ALA A 18 -14.47 -4.76 11.60
CA ALA A 18 -15.34 -3.64 11.23
C ALA A 18 -15.84 -2.85 12.47
N LEU A 19 -14.91 -2.40 13.33
CA LEU A 19 -15.20 -1.62 14.53
C LEU A 19 -14.57 -0.23 14.48
N ASP A 20 -14.02 0.17 13.35
CA ASP A 20 -13.27 1.41 13.19
C ASP A 20 -14.15 2.65 13.36
N ASP A 21 -15.42 2.55 13.02
CA ASP A 21 -16.45 3.59 13.25
C ASP A 21 -16.65 3.93 14.72
N GLY A 22 -16.26 3.05 15.63
CA GLY A 22 -16.22 3.34 17.07
C GLY A 22 -15.08 4.27 17.50
N VAL A 23 -14.01 4.37 16.72
CA VAL A 23 -12.80 5.13 17.09
C VAL A 23 -13.06 6.62 17.30
N PRO A 24 -13.79 7.34 16.42
CA PRO A 24 -14.09 8.75 16.64
C PRO A 24 -14.86 8.98 17.94
N THR A 25 -15.82 8.11 18.26
CA THR A 25 -16.59 8.20 19.51
C THR A 25 -15.70 8.02 20.74
N ILE A 26 -14.77 7.05 20.71
CA ILE A 26 -13.79 6.84 21.79
C ILE A 26 -12.90 8.07 21.98
N LEU A 27 -12.55 8.74 20.90
CA LEU A 27 -11.73 9.95 20.93
C LEU A 27 -12.55 11.23 21.20
N GLY A 28 -13.86 11.15 21.43
CA GLY A 28 -14.73 12.28 21.64
C GLY A 28 -14.86 13.19 20.42
N ARG A 29 -14.80 12.62 19.22
CA ARG A 29 -14.85 13.32 17.94
C ARG A 29 -16.12 12.99 17.17
N SER A 30 -16.52 13.88 16.27
CA SER A 30 -17.60 13.64 15.34
C SER A 30 -17.12 12.75 14.20
N LEU A 31 -17.95 11.78 13.81
CA LEU A 31 -17.72 10.94 12.63
C LEU A 31 -18.44 11.57 11.43
N THR A 32 -17.70 11.78 10.34
CA THR A 32 -18.29 11.98 9.01
C THR A 32 -18.00 10.73 8.20
N GLU A 33 -19.00 9.93 7.97
CA GLU A 33 -18.90 8.78 7.08
C GLU A 33 -18.72 9.29 5.65
N ILE A 34 -17.77 8.70 4.94
CA ILE A 34 -17.64 8.91 3.51
C ILE A 34 -18.80 8.17 2.85
N ASP A 35 -19.61 8.91 2.10
CA ASP A 35 -20.86 8.43 1.52
C ASP A 35 -20.67 7.15 0.72
N GLN A 36 -21.42 6.12 1.07
CA GLN A 36 -21.26 4.77 0.59
C GLN A 36 -22.37 4.45 -0.38
N PRO A 37 -22.12 3.81 -1.51
CA PRO A 37 -23.20 3.21 -2.24
C PRO A 37 -23.90 2.23 -1.31
N SER A 38 -25.19 2.45 -1.14
CA SER A 38 -26.07 1.71 -0.25
C SER A 38 -26.10 0.23 -0.62
N ASN A 39 -25.11 -0.52 -0.20
CA ASN A 39 -25.18 -1.95 -0.26
C ASN A 39 -25.01 -2.52 1.13
N THR A 40 -26.04 -3.07 1.59
CA THR A 40 -26.40 -3.36 2.96
C THR A 40 -25.56 -4.42 3.63
N ASP A 41 -24.60 -5.04 2.98
CA ASP A 41 -24.26 -6.32 3.56
C ASP A 41 -22.81 -6.55 3.95
N THR A 42 -21.80 -5.85 3.50
CA THR A 42 -20.49 -6.30 3.98
C THR A 42 -19.32 -5.36 3.79
N TYR A 43 -19.39 -4.36 2.96
CA TYR A 43 -18.26 -3.43 2.78
C TYR A 43 -18.75 -2.11 2.25
N ARG A 44 -18.07 -1.14 2.66
CA ARG A 44 -18.44 0.23 2.39
C ARG A 44 -17.66 0.80 1.20
N MET A 45 -16.43 0.39 1.01
CA MET A 45 -15.61 0.71 -0.17
C MET A 45 -15.39 -0.53 -1.04
N PRO A 46 -15.45 -0.42 -2.37
CA PRO A 46 -15.26 -1.57 -3.26
C PRO A 46 -13.79 -2.04 -3.36
N VAL A 47 -12.91 -1.50 -2.54
CA VAL A 47 -11.49 -1.86 -2.47
C VAL A 47 -11.14 -2.33 -1.07
N ASN A 48 -10.24 -3.29 -0.98
CA ASN A 48 -9.63 -3.68 0.28
C ASN A 48 -8.49 -2.71 0.61
N SER A 49 -8.34 -2.31 1.84
CA SER A 49 -7.16 -1.59 2.30
C SER A 49 -6.92 -1.84 3.78
N GLU A 50 -5.67 -1.95 4.14
CA GLU A 50 -5.20 -1.99 5.52
C GLU A 50 -4.19 -0.89 5.74
N GLY A 51 -3.92 -0.51 6.99
CA GLY A 51 -3.01 0.59 7.31
C GLY A 51 -1.61 0.43 6.72
N GLY A 52 -1.12 -0.81 6.62
CA GLY A 52 0.17 -1.13 6.00
C GLY A 52 0.17 -1.14 4.47
N THR A 53 -0.99 -1.06 3.81
CA THR A 53 -1.10 -1.12 2.35
C THR A 53 -1.23 0.23 1.68
N PHE A 54 -1.47 1.30 2.44
CA PHE A 54 -1.70 2.64 1.92
C PHE A 54 -0.67 3.63 2.46
N MET A 55 -0.06 4.39 1.57
CA MET A 55 0.75 5.57 1.90
C MET A 55 0.47 6.70 0.93
N ALA A 56 0.62 7.93 1.38
CA ALA A 56 0.39 9.11 0.56
C ALA A 56 1.40 10.22 0.85
N THR A 57 1.68 11.01 -0.17
CA THR A 57 2.34 12.31 -0.04
C THR A 57 1.31 13.41 0.26
N SER A 58 1.73 14.53 0.79
CA SER A 58 0.81 15.64 1.06
C SER A 58 0.34 16.35 -0.21
N ASP A 59 1.05 16.19 -1.31
CA ASP A 59 0.69 16.71 -2.63
C ASP A 59 -0.25 15.78 -3.43
N GLY A 60 -0.65 14.63 -2.83
CA GLY A 60 -1.72 13.77 -3.33
C GLY A 60 -1.28 12.57 -4.18
N TYR A 61 -0.02 12.18 -4.16
CA TYR A 61 0.40 10.90 -4.76
C TYR A 61 0.28 9.79 -3.74
N CYS A 62 -0.49 8.77 -4.08
CA CYS A 62 -0.77 7.63 -3.23
C CYS A 62 -0.05 6.38 -3.72
N PHE A 63 0.22 5.47 -2.81
CA PHE A 63 0.94 4.23 -3.09
C PHE A 63 0.24 3.05 -2.45
N THR A 64 0.20 1.94 -3.18
CA THR A 64 -0.24 0.65 -2.66
C THR A 64 0.57 -0.49 -3.28
N GLY A 65 0.56 -1.65 -2.64
CA GLY A 65 1.17 -2.86 -3.17
C GLY A 65 0.25 -3.64 -4.11
N SER A 66 0.83 -4.46 -4.99
CA SER A 66 0.10 -5.37 -5.88
C SER A 66 -0.79 -6.36 -5.11
N GLY A 67 -0.50 -6.63 -3.84
CA GLY A 67 -1.37 -7.41 -2.96
C GLY A 67 -2.78 -6.85 -2.87
N GLN A 68 -2.96 -5.52 -2.97
CA GLN A 68 -4.27 -4.89 -3.05
C GLN A 68 -5.09 -5.41 -4.25
N LEU A 69 -4.46 -5.46 -5.42
CA LEU A 69 -5.10 -5.95 -6.65
C LEU A 69 -5.37 -7.46 -6.56
N TYR A 70 -4.43 -8.21 -5.99
CA TYR A 70 -4.59 -9.64 -5.79
C TYR A 70 -5.81 -9.97 -4.92
N TRP A 71 -5.95 -9.33 -3.78
CA TRP A 71 -7.12 -9.52 -2.90
C TRP A 71 -8.42 -9.11 -3.58
N MET A 72 -8.42 -8.05 -4.37
CA MET A 72 -9.61 -7.66 -5.16
C MET A 72 -9.98 -8.73 -6.18
N SER A 73 -9.00 -9.31 -6.89
CA SER A 73 -9.27 -10.39 -7.85
C SER A 73 -9.82 -11.63 -7.16
N PHE A 74 -9.29 -11.97 -6.00
CA PHE A 74 -9.78 -13.08 -5.18
C PHE A 74 -11.23 -12.85 -4.77
N ASP A 75 -11.56 -11.66 -4.32
CA ASP A 75 -12.92 -11.30 -3.89
C ASP A 75 -13.93 -11.31 -5.04
N GLN A 76 -13.48 -11.03 -6.26
CA GLN A 76 -14.30 -11.15 -7.48
C GLN A 76 -14.48 -12.60 -7.95
N GLY A 77 -13.91 -13.57 -7.21
CA GLY A 77 -14.01 -15.00 -7.50
C GLY A 77 -13.11 -15.48 -8.65
N ALA A 78 -12.18 -14.67 -9.08
CA ALA A 78 -11.22 -14.97 -10.14
C ALA A 78 -9.80 -14.56 -9.73
N PRO A 79 -9.14 -15.27 -8.79
CA PRO A 79 -7.79 -14.93 -8.36
C PRO A 79 -6.84 -14.85 -9.55
N ASP A 80 -6.11 -13.74 -9.65
CA ASP A 80 -5.12 -13.50 -10.68
C ASP A 80 -3.71 -13.58 -10.08
N ASP A 81 -3.15 -14.79 -10.14
CA ASP A 81 -1.81 -15.05 -9.60
C ASP A 81 -0.70 -14.31 -10.38
N ALA A 82 -0.97 -13.84 -11.61
CA ALA A 82 -0.01 -13.06 -12.39
C ALA A 82 0.33 -11.73 -11.69
N ILE A 83 -0.63 -11.13 -10.99
CA ILE A 83 -0.45 -9.91 -10.19
C ILE A 83 0.71 -10.06 -9.20
N MET A 84 0.81 -11.25 -8.59
CA MET A 84 1.82 -11.57 -7.58
C MET A 84 3.03 -12.30 -8.12
N SER A 85 3.09 -12.63 -9.40
CA SER A 85 4.18 -13.48 -9.92
C SER A 85 4.91 -12.92 -11.12
N THR A 86 4.20 -12.40 -12.10
CA THR A 86 4.78 -12.13 -13.43
C THR A 86 4.57 -10.73 -13.96
N LEU A 87 3.60 -9.97 -13.45
CA LEU A 87 3.37 -8.62 -13.94
C LEU A 87 4.54 -7.69 -13.58
N THR A 88 4.98 -6.92 -14.54
CA THR A 88 5.95 -5.84 -14.37
C THR A 88 5.31 -4.61 -13.69
N MET A 89 6.13 -3.67 -13.27
CA MET A 89 5.63 -2.40 -12.70
C MET A 89 4.72 -1.65 -13.69
N GLU A 90 5.03 -1.63 -14.97
CA GLU A 90 4.21 -0.99 -16.01
C GLU A 90 2.87 -1.70 -16.22
N GLU A 91 2.88 -3.03 -16.22
CA GLU A 91 1.66 -3.83 -16.34
C GLU A 91 0.76 -3.67 -15.11
N LEU A 92 1.33 -3.58 -13.92
CA LEU A 92 0.59 -3.27 -12.70
C LEU A 92 -0.13 -1.91 -12.79
N GLN A 93 0.53 -0.87 -13.38
CA GLN A 93 -0.12 0.42 -13.55
C GLN A 93 -1.32 0.37 -14.49
N THR A 94 -1.30 -0.50 -15.48
CA THR A 94 -2.35 -0.59 -16.53
C THR A 94 -3.36 -1.72 -16.27
N HIS A 95 -3.23 -2.42 -15.16
CA HIS A 95 -4.14 -3.51 -14.80
C HIS A 95 -5.57 -2.97 -14.55
N PRO A 96 -6.64 -3.64 -15.02
CA PRO A 96 -8.01 -3.16 -14.82
C PRO A 96 -8.37 -2.86 -13.36
N LEU A 97 -7.94 -3.70 -12.42
CA LEU A 97 -8.17 -3.47 -10.99
C LEU A 97 -7.41 -2.24 -10.46
N ALA A 98 -6.29 -1.86 -11.06
CA ALA A 98 -5.59 -0.63 -10.70
C ALA A 98 -6.41 0.62 -11.04
N GLU A 99 -7.15 0.59 -12.15
CA GLU A 99 -8.09 1.65 -12.52
C GLU A 99 -9.22 1.78 -11.48
N GLU A 100 -9.75 0.65 -10.99
CA GLU A 100 -10.77 0.64 -9.94
C GLU A 100 -10.23 1.25 -8.64
N VAL A 101 -9.02 0.87 -8.21
CA VAL A 101 -8.36 1.45 -7.03
C VAL A 101 -8.15 2.94 -7.19
N ARG A 102 -7.65 3.41 -8.35
CA ARG A 102 -7.44 4.83 -8.63
C ARG A 102 -8.73 5.61 -8.54
N ALA A 103 -9.81 5.09 -9.15
CA ALA A 103 -11.11 5.77 -9.15
C ALA A 103 -11.63 5.96 -7.71
N VAL A 104 -11.57 4.92 -6.89
CA VAL A 104 -12.01 4.97 -5.50
C VAL A 104 -11.13 5.91 -4.68
N TRP A 105 -9.81 5.79 -4.79
CA TRP A 105 -8.91 6.59 -3.97
C TRP A 105 -8.86 8.06 -4.41
N ASN A 106 -9.02 8.36 -5.70
CA ASN A 106 -9.22 9.72 -6.16
C ASN A 106 -10.48 10.34 -5.55
N GLN A 107 -11.58 9.59 -5.59
CA GLN A 107 -12.87 10.09 -5.11
C GLN A 107 -12.88 10.29 -3.59
N TYR A 108 -12.36 9.34 -2.83
CA TYR A 108 -12.56 9.28 -1.38
C TYR A 108 -11.33 9.63 -0.55
N MET A 109 -10.13 9.38 -1.06
CA MET A 109 -8.88 9.64 -0.35
C MET A 109 -8.17 10.91 -0.84
N GLY A 110 -8.67 11.53 -1.91
CA GLY A 110 -8.08 12.73 -2.48
C GLY A 110 -6.77 12.49 -3.24
N CYS A 111 -6.53 11.25 -3.67
CA CYS A 111 -5.36 10.92 -4.47
C CYS A 111 -5.45 11.54 -5.86
N LYS A 112 -4.45 12.27 -6.30
CA LYS A 112 -4.32 12.73 -7.69
C LYS A 112 -3.95 11.58 -8.61
N ASP A 113 -3.01 10.76 -8.15
CA ASP A 113 -2.64 9.52 -8.78
C ASP A 113 -2.33 8.45 -7.73
N THR A 114 -2.51 7.20 -8.10
CA THR A 114 -2.20 6.05 -7.27
C THR A 114 -1.24 5.12 -7.99
N ILE A 115 -0.06 4.98 -7.43
CA ILE A 115 1.01 4.15 -7.95
C ILE A 115 0.93 2.77 -7.30
N ILE A 116 0.76 1.75 -8.12
CA ILE A 116 0.75 0.36 -7.67
C ILE A 116 2.20 -0.15 -7.70
N THR A 117 2.72 -0.56 -6.56
CA THR A 117 4.06 -1.15 -6.46
C THR A 117 3.96 -2.67 -6.30
N HIS A 118 5.06 -3.39 -6.44
CA HIS A 118 5.05 -4.79 -6.06
C HIS A 118 4.76 -4.95 -4.57
N SER A 119 4.15 -6.08 -4.19
CA SER A 119 4.17 -6.58 -2.82
C SER A 119 5.24 -7.66 -2.68
N ILE A 120 5.81 -7.81 -1.49
CA ILE A 120 6.70 -8.94 -1.20
C ILE A 120 5.87 -10.19 -0.90
N THR A 121 6.36 -11.36 -1.35
CA THR A 121 5.58 -12.60 -1.36
C THR A 121 5.57 -13.36 -0.05
N ASP A 122 6.56 -13.14 0.78
CA ASP A 122 6.73 -13.82 2.06
C ASP A 122 6.14 -13.08 3.26
N ASP A 123 5.49 -11.95 3.00
CA ASP A 123 4.62 -11.28 3.95
C ASP A 123 3.17 -11.72 3.70
N GLY A 124 2.60 -12.49 4.65
CA GLY A 124 1.24 -12.98 4.54
C GLY A 124 0.14 -11.89 4.52
N THR A 125 0.51 -10.65 4.86
CA THR A 125 -0.39 -9.48 4.80
C THR A 125 -0.28 -8.72 3.49
N LEU A 126 0.80 -8.92 2.73
CA LEU A 126 1.14 -8.21 1.48
C LEU A 126 1.23 -6.69 1.67
N HIS A 127 1.61 -6.26 2.87
CA HIS A 127 1.70 -4.85 3.23
C HIS A 127 2.84 -4.13 2.52
N LEU A 128 2.56 -2.92 2.08
CA LEU A 128 3.55 -2.05 1.43
C LEU A 128 4.64 -1.59 2.41
N ASP A 129 4.27 -1.29 3.66
CA ASP A 129 5.16 -0.79 4.70
C ASP A 129 6.26 -1.77 5.12
N MET A 130 6.20 -3.00 4.63
CA MET A 130 7.25 -3.98 4.83
C MET A 130 8.58 -3.60 4.16
N TYR A 131 8.54 -2.83 3.06
CA TYR A 131 9.77 -2.45 2.35
C TYR A 131 9.75 -1.03 1.79
N PHE A 132 8.63 -0.32 1.93
CA PHE A 132 8.43 0.99 1.33
C PHE A 132 8.04 2.03 2.38
N LYS A 133 8.47 3.28 2.18
CA LYS A 133 8.09 4.40 3.04
C LYS A 133 8.06 5.72 2.27
N VAL A 134 7.02 6.48 2.44
CA VAL A 134 6.98 7.91 2.08
C VAL A 134 7.62 8.71 3.20
N VAL A 135 8.63 9.52 2.88
CA VAL A 135 9.37 10.37 3.84
C VAL A 135 8.96 11.83 3.69
N SER A 136 8.76 12.27 2.47
CA SER A 136 8.30 13.61 2.12
C SER A 136 7.59 13.57 0.77
N ASP A 137 7.07 14.71 0.30
CA ASP A 137 6.35 14.75 -0.98
C ASP A 137 7.22 14.36 -2.18
N ASP A 138 8.52 14.53 -2.07
CA ASP A 138 9.48 14.22 -3.13
C ASP A 138 10.38 13.02 -2.82
N THR A 139 10.33 12.45 -1.62
CA THR A 139 11.27 11.43 -1.19
C THR A 139 10.57 10.18 -0.70
N VAL A 140 10.94 9.06 -1.30
CA VAL A 140 10.49 7.72 -0.90
C VAL A 140 11.69 6.82 -0.57
N VAL A 141 11.47 5.90 0.34
CA VAL A 141 12.45 4.87 0.71
C VAL A 141 11.96 3.53 0.21
N VAL A 142 12.83 2.78 -0.46
CA VAL A 142 12.56 1.43 -0.94
C VAL A 142 13.62 0.49 -0.39
N GLY A 143 13.20 -0.62 0.19
CA GLY A 143 14.07 -1.63 0.74
C GLY A 143 15.04 -2.20 -0.30
N GLU A 144 16.16 -2.72 0.18
CA GLU A 144 17.19 -3.35 -0.66
C GLU A 144 17.79 -4.54 0.05
N TYR A 145 17.82 -5.68 -0.63
CA TYR A 145 18.59 -6.85 -0.21
C TYR A 145 19.93 -6.85 -0.95
N VAL A 146 21.04 -6.78 -0.21
CA VAL A 146 22.39 -6.66 -0.78
C VAL A 146 23.17 -7.98 -0.81
N ALA A 147 22.77 -8.96 -0.01
CA ALA A 147 23.43 -10.29 -0.02
C ALA A 147 22.85 -11.17 -1.14
N PRO A 148 23.57 -12.19 -1.61
CA PRO A 148 22.97 -13.22 -2.44
C PRO A 148 21.92 -13.97 -1.61
N PHE A 149 20.73 -14.05 -2.14
CA PHE A 149 19.61 -14.78 -1.57
C PHE A 149 19.11 -15.82 -2.56
N GLU A 150 18.34 -16.78 -2.10
CA GLU A 150 17.72 -17.81 -2.91
C GLU A 150 16.20 -17.82 -2.67
N GLY A 151 15.43 -18.37 -3.63
CA GLY A 151 14.00 -18.53 -3.51
C GLY A 151 13.25 -17.19 -3.43
N GLU A 152 12.29 -17.09 -2.52
CA GLU A 152 11.42 -15.92 -2.40
C GLU A 152 12.17 -14.63 -2.10
N ALA A 153 13.27 -14.70 -1.36
CA ALA A 153 14.08 -13.52 -1.05
C ALA A 153 14.72 -12.92 -2.30
N GLU A 154 15.11 -13.73 -3.28
CA GLU A 154 15.62 -13.24 -4.57
C GLU A 154 14.50 -12.62 -5.40
N VAL A 155 13.33 -13.24 -5.42
CA VAL A 155 12.14 -12.67 -6.07
C VAL A 155 11.79 -11.31 -5.45
N ASN A 156 11.75 -11.21 -4.13
CA ASN A 156 11.46 -9.97 -3.44
C ASN A 156 12.53 -8.90 -3.66
N LYS A 157 13.81 -9.31 -3.77
CA LYS A 157 14.89 -8.40 -4.16
C LYS A 157 14.63 -7.80 -5.54
N ALA A 158 14.32 -8.63 -6.52
CA ALA A 158 14.04 -8.17 -7.89
C ALA A 158 12.85 -7.20 -7.91
N ARG A 159 11.79 -7.48 -7.17
CA ARG A 159 10.61 -6.61 -7.05
C ARG A 159 10.92 -5.26 -6.43
N MET A 160 11.71 -5.24 -5.35
CA MET A 160 12.15 -3.99 -4.73
C MET A 160 13.03 -3.18 -5.67
N ASP A 161 13.91 -3.84 -6.43
CA ASP A 161 14.79 -3.17 -7.40
C ASP A 161 13.98 -2.59 -8.56
N GLU A 162 13.00 -3.33 -9.09
CA GLU A 162 12.10 -2.85 -10.14
C GLU A 162 11.22 -1.70 -9.64
N THR A 163 10.64 -1.81 -8.45
CA THR A 163 9.89 -0.71 -7.81
C THR A 163 10.74 0.54 -7.68
N ALA A 164 11.98 0.42 -7.22
CA ALA A 164 12.87 1.55 -7.06
C ALA A 164 13.22 2.20 -8.41
N ALA A 165 13.49 1.39 -9.44
CA ALA A 165 13.79 1.87 -10.79
C ALA A 165 12.59 2.59 -11.42
N PHE A 166 11.40 2.01 -11.29
CA PHE A 166 10.15 2.62 -11.77
C PHE A 166 9.92 3.99 -11.11
N LEU A 167 9.98 4.06 -9.79
CA LEU A 167 9.74 5.30 -9.05
C LEU A 167 10.80 6.37 -9.35
N ALA A 168 12.06 5.97 -9.58
CA ALA A 168 13.12 6.90 -9.97
C ALA A 168 12.91 7.51 -11.37
N SER A 169 12.16 6.81 -12.24
CA SER A 169 11.80 7.29 -13.59
C SER A 169 10.43 7.95 -13.65
N TYR A 170 9.62 7.83 -12.60
CA TYR A 170 8.27 8.37 -12.55
C TYR A 170 8.30 9.90 -12.60
N GLN A 171 7.43 10.47 -13.40
CA GLN A 171 7.25 11.92 -13.49
C GLN A 171 5.85 12.29 -13.02
N LYS A 172 5.82 13.18 -12.03
CA LYS A 172 4.60 13.83 -11.56
C LYS A 172 4.03 14.77 -12.61
N GLU A 173 2.80 15.20 -12.44
CA GLU A 173 2.14 16.15 -13.36
C GLU A 173 2.90 17.47 -13.55
N ASP A 174 3.62 17.92 -12.52
CA ASP A 174 4.45 19.13 -12.58
C ASP A 174 5.84 18.92 -13.20
N GLY A 175 6.13 17.71 -13.66
CA GLY A 175 7.41 17.31 -14.25
C GLY A 175 8.51 16.98 -13.23
N THR A 176 8.23 17.05 -11.93
CA THR A 176 9.14 16.58 -10.91
C THR A 176 9.08 15.06 -10.78
N GLY A 177 10.00 14.46 -10.05
CA GLY A 177 10.05 13.01 -9.81
C GLY A 177 10.25 12.70 -8.34
N PHE A 178 10.36 11.40 -8.03
CA PHE A 178 10.69 10.96 -6.69
C PHE A 178 12.19 10.78 -6.51
N ASN A 179 12.70 11.27 -5.38
CA ASN A 179 14.02 10.99 -4.89
C ASN A 179 13.98 9.65 -4.15
N VAL A 180 14.34 8.58 -4.85
CA VAL A 180 14.31 7.23 -4.29
C VAL A 180 15.56 6.97 -3.47
N LYS A 181 15.39 6.66 -2.18
CA LYS A 181 16.45 6.20 -1.29
C LYS A 181 16.35 4.70 -1.08
N ARG A 182 17.49 4.03 -1.07
CA ARG A 182 17.55 2.59 -0.79
C ARG A 182 17.85 2.37 0.69
N LEU A 183 17.08 1.47 1.32
CA LEU A 183 17.26 1.06 2.70
C LEU A 183 17.71 -0.38 2.74
N ILE A 184 18.95 -0.60 3.18
CA ILE A 184 19.48 -1.96 3.36
C ILE A 184 18.67 -2.67 4.44
N MET A 185 18.06 -3.78 4.05
CA MET A 185 17.25 -4.62 4.91
C MET A 185 18.01 -5.88 5.31
N PRO A 186 17.77 -6.40 6.51
CA PRO A 186 18.55 -7.53 7.05
C PRO A 186 18.25 -8.88 6.35
N GLY A 187 17.27 -8.91 5.46
CA GLY A 187 16.86 -10.14 4.76
C GLY A 187 15.90 -10.98 5.58
N HIS A 188 15.92 -12.28 5.32
CA HIS A 188 15.00 -13.22 5.95
C HIS A 188 15.64 -13.93 7.15
N ARG A 189 14.83 -14.22 8.14
CA ARG A 189 15.18 -15.17 9.19
C ARG A 189 14.48 -16.50 8.94
N SER A 190 15.22 -17.58 8.93
CA SER A 190 14.63 -18.90 9.01
C SER A 190 13.99 -19.09 10.39
N SER A 191 12.70 -19.40 10.40
CA SER A 191 12.00 -19.82 11.61
C SER A 191 11.30 -21.16 11.34
N ASN A 192 10.85 -21.83 12.41
CA ASN A 192 10.05 -23.05 12.25
C ASN A 192 8.69 -22.80 11.57
N ALA A 193 8.29 -21.55 11.43
CA ALA A 193 7.07 -21.12 10.74
C ALA A 193 7.32 -20.68 9.28
N GLY A 194 8.54 -20.85 8.79
CA GLY A 194 8.95 -20.40 7.44
C GLY A 194 9.83 -19.15 7.47
N PRO A 195 10.27 -18.68 6.30
CA PRO A 195 11.01 -17.45 6.19
C PRO A 195 10.12 -16.28 6.60
N THR A 196 10.65 -15.40 7.43
CA THR A 196 9.96 -14.18 7.87
C THR A 196 10.83 -12.99 7.46
N PRO A 197 10.31 -12.02 6.69
CA PRO A 197 11.07 -10.84 6.34
C PRO A 197 11.28 -9.95 7.57
N PHE A 198 12.47 -9.38 7.67
CA PHE A 198 12.74 -8.31 8.60
C PHE A 198 12.67 -6.98 7.88
N THR A 199 12.05 -6.01 8.51
CA THR A 199 11.94 -4.67 7.95
C THR A 199 12.42 -3.59 8.90
N TYR A 200 13.02 -2.55 8.32
CA TYR A 200 13.22 -1.25 8.97
C TYR A 200 12.30 -0.17 8.37
N ALA A 201 11.55 -0.50 7.31
CA ALA A 201 10.65 0.43 6.65
C ALA A 201 9.36 0.67 7.44
N ASN A 202 8.88 -0.35 8.14
CA ASN A 202 7.68 -0.25 8.98
C ASN A 202 7.98 0.56 10.25
N SER A 203 7.91 1.87 10.11
CA SER A 203 8.27 2.85 11.14
C SER A 203 7.31 4.03 11.10
N THR A 204 7.18 4.73 12.21
CA THR A 204 6.38 5.95 12.31
C THR A 204 7.30 7.17 12.34
N ILE A 205 7.06 8.14 11.47
CA ILE A 205 7.74 9.43 11.48
C ILE A 205 6.91 10.40 12.32
N ILE A 206 7.47 10.91 13.41
CA ILE A 206 6.78 11.82 14.31
C ILE A 206 7.48 13.19 14.27
N ASN A 207 6.77 14.21 13.75
CA ASN A 207 7.15 15.63 13.81
C ASN A 207 8.60 15.93 13.46
N GLY A 208 9.15 15.27 12.44
CA GLY A 208 10.49 15.53 11.97
C GLY A 208 11.62 15.10 12.93
N LEU A 209 11.31 14.31 13.93
CA LEU A 209 12.32 13.61 14.70
C LEU A 209 12.83 12.45 13.86
N ASN A 210 14.02 12.67 13.29
CA ASN A 210 14.79 11.67 12.55
C ASN A 210 15.60 10.80 13.52
#